data_60855b1ddea33b6d57157b4d1fbc22e6
#
_entry.id   60855b1ddea33b6d57157b4d1fbc22e6
#
_cell.length_a   1.000
_cell.length_b   1.000
_cell.length_c   1.000
_cell.angle_alpha   90.00
_cell.angle_beta   90.00
_cell.angle_gamma   90.00
#
_symmetry.space_group_name_H-M   'P 1'
#
loop_
_entity.id
_entity.type
_entity.pdbx_description
1 polymer ?
#
loop_
_entity_poly.entity_id
_entity_poly.type
_entity_poly.pdbx_seq_one_letter_code
_entity_poly.pdbx_strand_id
1 'polypeptide(L)'
;MKKIYILFILSLCDPFAFGQQSAMLEKYRSMALEYSHDLKAADKNLAASIELEKSARADLKPKLSGDANFQYTGNPLEINLNLPGMDNPLQIQGRDTKYGASLTLLQPIYTGGRLLESIRMAQHQHALASHQKEQLLSEVCFQTDIQYWNTVARQEIVGIVADYRNSIAALTQTIRERVEISLVNPQDLLMAEVKLNDRSEERRVGKECRSRWSPYH
;
A
#
# COMPACT_ATOMS: atom_id res chain seq x y z
N MET A 1 -27.85 44.83 -33.97
CA MET A 1 -26.38 44.58 -34.15
C MET A 1 -25.59 44.61 -32.83
N LYS A 2 -26.01 45.30 -31.76
CA LYS A 2 -25.27 45.30 -30.45
C LYS A 2 -25.32 43.99 -29.63
N LYS A 3 -26.31 43.11 -29.86
CA LYS A 3 -26.44 41.84 -29.12
C LYS A 3 -25.49 40.71 -29.62
N ILE A 4 -24.95 40.79 -30.85
CA ILE A 4 -24.06 39.83 -31.43
C ILE A 4 -22.62 39.99 -30.89
N TYR A 5 -22.22 41.22 -30.54
CA TYR A 5 -20.90 41.48 -29.96
C TYR A 5 -20.74 40.96 -28.53
N ILE A 6 -21.83 40.91 -27.75
CA ILE A 6 -21.80 40.37 -26.37
C ILE A 6 -21.59 38.86 -26.38
N LEU A 7 -22.16 38.14 -27.37
CA LEU A 7 -21.98 36.70 -27.52
C LEU A 7 -20.56 36.34 -27.99
N PHE A 8 -19.91 37.22 -28.78
CA PHE A 8 -18.55 37.02 -29.24
C PHE A 8 -17.49 37.28 -28.16
N ILE A 9 -17.78 38.20 -27.20
CA ILE A 9 -16.88 38.47 -26.07
C ILE A 9 -16.97 37.36 -25.01
N LEU A 10 -18.12 36.69 -24.87
CA LEU A 10 -18.25 35.54 -23.96
C LEU A 10 -17.57 34.27 -24.49
N SER A 11 -17.30 34.17 -25.80
CA SER A 11 -16.59 33.05 -26.44
C SER A 11 -15.06 33.15 -26.32
N LEU A 12 -14.53 34.31 -25.87
CA LEU A 12 -13.10 34.54 -25.68
C LEU A 12 -12.66 34.36 -24.20
N CYS A 13 -13.59 33.92 -23.35
CA CYS A 13 -13.22 33.44 -22.02
C CYS A 13 -12.71 32.01 -22.17
N ASP A 14 -11.48 31.88 -22.66
CA ASP A 14 -10.77 30.62 -22.75
C ASP A 14 -10.81 29.89 -21.42
N PRO A 15 -11.18 28.59 -21.40
CA PRO A 15 -11.05 27.75 -20.23
C PRO A 15 -9.57 27.32 -20.01
N PHE A 16 -8.62 28.26 -20.12
CA PHE A 16 -7.22 28.03 -19.73
C PHE A 16 -7.00 28.10 -18.21
N ALA A 17 -8.03 27.81 -17.43
CA ALA A 17 -7.86 27.42 -16.04
C ALA A 17 -7.63 25.91 -15.91
N PHE A 18 -6.87 25.30 -16.83
CA PHE A 18 -6.16 24.08 -16.50
C PHE A 18 -5.12 24.48 -15.47
N GLY A 19 -5.41 24.15 -14.19
CA GLY A 19 -4.43 24.30 -13.14
C GLY A 19 -3.10 23.77 -13.65
N GLN A 20 -2.07 24.60 -13.61
CA GLN A 20 -0.71 24.18 -13.97
C GLN A 20 -0.33 23.06 -13.03
N GLN A 21 -0.65 21.86 -13.44
CA GLN A 21 -0.16 20.65 -12.77
C GLN A 21 1.36 20.77 -12.89
N SER A 22 2.05 21.05 -11.78
CA SER A 22 3.47 21.32 -11.87
C SER A 22 4.12 20.05 -12.44
N ALA A 23 4.90 20.18 -13.50
CA ALA A 23 5.61 19.05 -14.12
C ALA A 23 6.46 18.27 -13.08
N MET A 24 6.82 18.96 -12.00
CA MET A 24 7.52 18.37 -10.87
C MET A 24 6.62 17.43 -10.04
N LEU A 25 5.37 17.79 -9.80
CA LEU A 25 4.40 16.94 -9.09
C LEU A 25 4.15 15.64 -9.86
N GLU A 26 3.97 15.73 -11.18
CA GLU A 26 3.76 14.55 -12.03
C GLU A 26 4.97 13.60 -12.00
N LYS A 27 6.18 14.17 -12.00
CA LYS A 27 7.41 13.39 -11.82
C LYS A 27 7.44 12.66 -10.48
N TYR A 28 7.04 13.31 -9.38
CA TYR A 28 6.99 12.65 -8.06
C TYR A 28 5.91 11.58 -8.00
N ARG A 29 4.75 11.79 -8.62
CA ARG A 29 3.71 10.76 -8.75
C ARG A 29 4.23 9.54 -9.48
N SER A 30 4.85 9.71 -10.65
CA SER A 30 5.38 8.59 -11.43
C SER A 30 6.44 7.80 -10.66
N MET A 31 7.34 8.49 -9.96
CA MET A 31 8.32 7.84 -9.09
C MET A 31 7.66 7.09 -7.94
N ALA A 32 6.65 7.68 -7.26
CA ALA A 32 5.94 7.04 -6.16
C ALA A 32 5.22 5.76 -6.62
N LEU A 33 4.60 5.79 -7.80
CA LEU A 33 3.94 4.62 -8.40
C LEU A 33 4.93 3.50 -8.74
N GLU A 34 6.11 3.83 -9.25
CA GLU A 34 7.15 2.86 -9.59
C GLU A 34 7.76 2.19 -8.35
N TYR A 35 8.00 2.97 -7.29
CA TYR A 35 8.65 2.46 -6.07
C TYR A 35 7.70 1.86 -5.05
N SER A 36 6.38 2.08 -5.18
CA SER A 36 5.40 1.57 -4.22
C SER A 36 5.42 0.03 -4.13
N HIS A 37 5.76 -0.48 -2.95
CA HIS A 37 5.71 -1.91 -2.66
C HIS A 37 4.27 -2.42 -2.55
N ASP A 38 3.36 -1.59 -2.06
CA ASP A 38 1.95 -1.94 -1.91
C ASP A 38 1.28 -2.11 -3.27
N LEU A 39 1.62 -1.28 -4.26
CA LEU A 39 1.14 -1.44 -5.63
C LEU A 39 1.67 -2.72 -6.27
N LYS A 40 2.94 -3.05 -6.05
CA LYS A 40 3.53 -4.32 -6.50
C LYS A 40 2.86 -5.53 -5.85
N ALA A 41 2.49 -5.43 -4.58
CA ALA A 41 1.74 -6.46 -3.88
C ALA A 41 0.31 -6.59 -4.44
N ALA A 42 -0.37 -5.48 -4.73
CA ALA A 42 -1.69 -5.48 -5.36
C ALA A 42 -1.66 -6.11 -6.77
N ASP A 43 -0.60 -5.87 -7.56
CA ASP A 43 -0.40 -6.54 -8.85
C ASP A 43 -0.29 -8.06 -8.71
N LYS A 44 0.44 -8.53 -7.69
CA LYS A 44 0.53 -9.97 -7.41
C LYS A 44 -0.79 -10.57 -6.93
N ASN A 45 -1.55 -9.82 -6.12
CA ASN A 45 -2.89 -10.22 -5.70
C ASN A 45 -3.87 -10.30 -6.88
N LEU A 46 -3.80 -9.35 -7.81
CA LEU A 46 -4.59 -9.39 -9.04
C LEU A 46 -4.20 -10.62 -9.89
N ALA A 47 -2.91 -10.89 -10.07
CA ALA A 47 -2.44 -12.08 -10.78
C ALA A 47 -2.91 -13.38 -10.09
N ALA A 48 -2.84 -13.44 -8.76
CA ALA A 48 -3.35 -14.58 -7.99
C ALA A 48 -4.86 -14.79 -8.17
N SER A 49 -5.66 -13.72 -8.21
CA SER A 49 -7.10 -13.81 -8.44
C SER A 49 -7.46 -14.37 -9.82
N ILE A 50 -6.65 -14.07 -10.85
CA ILE A 50 -6.80 -14.67 -12.19
C ILE A 50 -6.55 -16.18 -12.14
N GLU A 51 -5.51 -16.62 -11.42
CA GLU A 51 -5.22 -18.06 -11.30
C GLU A 51 -6.29 -18.78 -10.45
N LEU A 52 -6.87 -18.11 -9.45
CA LEU A 52 -8.01 -18.66 -8.68
C LEU A 52 -9.27 -18.83 -9.57
N GLU A 53 -9.55 -17.90 -10.46
CA GLU A 53 -10.63 -18.05 -11.45
C GLU A 53 -10.36 -19.23 -12.38
N LYS A 54 -9.14 -19.39 -12.88
CA LYS A 54 -8.75 -20.57 -13.70
C LYS A 54 -8.90 -21.87 -12.92
N SER A 55 -8.53 -21.89 -11.64
CA SER A 55 -8.72 -23.03 -10.75
C SER A 55 -10.18 -23.38 -10.58
N ALA A 56 -11.04 -22.40 -10.33
CA ALA A 56 -12.49 -22.63 -10.22
C ALA A 56 -13.10 -23.21 -11.52
N ARG A 57 -12.62 -22.75 -12.68
CA ARG A 57 -12.99 -23.31 -13.98
C ARG A 57 -12.45 -24.73 -14.19
N ALA A 58 -11.28 -25.04 -13.63
CA ALA A 58 -10.68 -26.37 -13.71
C ALA A 58 -11.47 -27.41 -12.91
N ASP A 59 -12.23 -27.01 -11.89
CA ASP A 59 -13.10 -27.89 -11.11
C ASP A 59 -14.23 -28.54 -11.93
N LEU A 60 -14.56 -27.99 -13.11
CA LEU A 60 -15.49 -28.60 -14.06
C LEU A 60 -14.83 -29.72 -14.88
N LYS A 61 -13.49 -29.84 -14.88
CA LYS A 61 -12.77 -30.83 -15.67
C LYS A 61 -12.60 -32.14 -14.89
N PRO A 62 -12.35 -33.26 -15.57
CA PRO A 62 -11.99 -34.51 -14.88
C PRO A 62 -10.74 -34.34 -14.03
N LYS A 63 -10.82 -34.83 -12.78
CA LYS A 63 -9.67 -34.90 -11.87
C LYS A 63 -9.15 -36.32 -11.81
N LEU A 64 -7.86 -36.50 -12.07
CA LEU A 64 -7.15 -37.76 -11.95
C LEU A 64 -6.28 -37.68 -10.70
N SER A 65 -6.49 -38.61 -9.76
CA SER A 65 -5.63 -38.77 -8.57
C SER A 65 -5.05 -40.19 -8.52
N GLY A 66 -3.79 -40.29 -8.11
CA GLY A 66 -3.10 -41.54 -7.88
C GLY A 66 -2.67 -41.61 -6.42
N ASP A 67 -3.05 -42.70 -5.74
CA ASP A 67 -2.72 -42.93 -4.34
C ASP A 67 -1.91 -44.26 -4.25
N ALA A 68 -0.81 -44.22 -3.50
CA ALA A 68 -0.03 -45.42 -3.20
C ALA A 68 0.22 -45.50 -1.69
N ASN A 69 -0.08 -46.62 -1.11
CA ASN A 69 0.15 -46.85 0.31
C ASN A 69 0.98 -48.11 0.53
N PHE A 70 1.88 -48.03 1.50
CA PHE A 70 2.69 -49.13 1.99
C PHE A 70 2.55 -49.14 3.51
N GLN A 71 2.21 -50.32 4.05
CA GLN A 71 2.10 -50.53 5.50
C GLN A 71 2.90 -51.77 5.89
N TYR A 72 3.76 -51.60 6.86
CA TYR A 72 4.49 -52.70 7.52
C TYR A 72 3.95 -52.89 8.93
N THR A 73 3.54 -54.12 9.31
CA THR A 73 3.05 -54.48 10.63
C THR A 73 3.98 -55.53 11.21
N GLY A 74 4.83 -55.16 12.19
CA GLY A 74 5.85 -56.04 12.76
C GLY A 74 5.28 -57.27 13.54
N ASN A 75 4.01 -57.18 13.98
CA ASN A 75 3.32 -58.33 14.62
C ASN A 75 1.92 -58.45 13.96
N PRO A 76 1.80 -59.23 12.89
CA PRO A 76 0.54 -59.48 12.25
C PRO A 76 -0.40 -60.30 13.18
N LEU A 77 -1.68 -60.10 13.01
CA LEU A 77 -2.68 -60.84 13.79
C LEU A 77 -2.59 -62.34 13.46
N GLU A 78 -2.31 -63.16 14.46
CA GLU A 78 -2.35 -64.62 14.38
C GLU A 78 -3.60 -65.14 15.05
N ILE A 79 -4.42 -65.90 14.32
CA ILE A 79 -5.63 -66.51 14.82
C ILE A 79 -5.43 -68.03 14.81
N ASN A 80 -5.39 -68.66 15.99
CA ASN A 80 -5.33 -70.08 16.17
C ASN A 80 -6.74 -70.61 16.46
N LEU A 81 -7.33 -71.31 15.51
CA LEU A 81 -8.66 -71.94 15.63
C LEU A 81 -8.51 -73.42 15.95
N ASN A 82 -8.89 -73.76 17.22
CA ASN A 82 -9.00 -75.17 17.60
C ASN A 82 -10.45 -75.66 17.29
N LEU A 83 -10.57 -76.44 16.23
CA LEU A 83 -11.85 -77.08 15.84
C LEU A 83 -11.99 -78.46 16.41
N PRO A 84 -13.12 -78.87 17.03
CA PRO A 84 -13.34 -80.23 17.51
C PRO A 84 -13.29 -81.22 16.35
N GLY A 85 -12.30 -82.20 16.43
CA GLY A 85 -12.16 -83.20 15.41
C GLY A 85 -10.96 -82.96 14.45
N MET A 86 -10.13 -81.94 14.67
CA MET A 86 -8.87 -81.70 13.98
C MET A 86 -7.73 -81.86 14.98
N ASP A 87 -6.74 -82.70 14.70
CA ASP A 87 -5.57 -82.88 15.54
C ASP A 87 -4.56 -81.72 15.52
N ASN A 88 -4.65 -80.84 14.51
CA ASN A 88 -3.83 -79.63 14.42
C ASN A 88 -4.70 -78.38 14.38
N PRO A 89 -4.33 -77.34 15.15
CA PRO A 89 -5.01 -76.05 15.08
C PRO A 89 -4.82 -75.38 13.72
N LEU A 90 -5.88 -74.81 13.15
CA LEU A 90 -5.80 -74.01 11.96
C LEU A 90 -5.17 -72.65 12.31
N GLN A 91 -3.95 -72.40 11.85
CA GLN A 91 -3.25 -71.13 12.05
C GLN A 91 -3.50 -70.22 10.85
N ILE A 92 -4.12 -69.09 11.08
CA ILE A 92 -4.29 -68.01 10.09
C ILE A 92 -3.40 -66.89 10.49
N GLN A 93 -2.30 -66.66 9.75
CA GLN A 93 -1.38 -65.60 9.98
C GLN A 93 -1.66 -64.45 9.01
N GLY A 94 -1.73 -63.23 9.55
CA GLY A 94 -1.86 -61.99 8.77
C GLY A 94 -0.57 -61.72 7.99
N ARG A 95 -0.62 -60.84 6.98
CA ARG A 95 0.58 -60.42 6.24
C ARG A 95 1.26 -59.27 6.98
N ASP A 96 2.60 -59.36 7.07
CA ASP A 96 3.47 -58.34 7.64
C ASP A 96 3.50 -57.07 6.79
N THR A 97 3.34 -57.21 5.49
CA THR A 97 3.41 -56.13 4.52
C THR A 97 2.09 -56.04 3.74
N LYS A 98 1.56 -54.81 3.68
CA LYS A 98 0.44 -54.48 2.81
C LYS A 98 0.85 -53.35 1.90
N TYR A 99 0.59 -53.49 0.63
CA TYR A 99 0.78 -52.44 -0.36
C TYR A 99 -0.48 -52.31 -1.20
N GLY A 100 -0.78 -51.08 -1.59
CA GLY A 100 -1.90 -50.79 -2.46
C GLY A 100 -1.57 -49.59 -3.35
N ALA A 101 -2.06 -49.62 -4.55
CA ALA A 101 -2.05 -48.47 -5.45
C ALA A 101 -3.44 -48.33 -6.08
N SER A 102 -3.92 -47.11 -6.14
CA SER A 102 -5.20 -46.80 -6.78
C SER A 102 -5.07 -45.62 -7.69
N LEU A 103 -5.81 -45.62 -8.78
CA LEU A 103 -5.96 -44.51 -9.71
C LEU A 103 -7.44 -44.15 -9.80
N THR A 104 -7.77 -42.94 -9.41
CA THR A 104 -9.17 -42.48 -9.35
C THR A 104 -9.36 -41.35 -10.34
N LEU A 105 -10.36 -41.50 -11.23
CA LEU A 105 -10.85 -40.46 -12.14
C LEU A 105 -12.18 -39.96 -11.65
N LEU A 106 -12.27 -38.68 -11.26
CA LEU A 106 -13.49 -38.05 -10.80
C LEU A 106 -13.94 -36.97 -11.80
N GLN A 107 -15.13 -37.17 -12.39
CA GLN A 107 -15.77 -36.18 -13.27
C GLN A 107 -17.11 -35.77 -12.67
N PRO A 108 -17.26 -34.51 -12.21
CA PRO A 108 -18.56 -34.02 -11.78
C PRO A 108 -19.48 -33.80 -12.98
N ILE A 109 -20.64 -34.48 -12.98
CA ILE A 109 -21.63 -34.36 -14.06
C ILE A 109 -22.68 -33.28 -13.70
N TYR A 110 -23.19 -33.34 -12.46
CA TYR A 110 -24.14 -32.38 -11.93
C TYR A 110 -23.89 -32.12 -10.47
N THR A 111 -23.86 -30.84 -10.07
CA THR A 111 -23.59 -30.39 -8.70
C THR A 111 -24.60 -29.38 -8.18
N GLY A 112 -25.82 -29.35 -8.77
CA GLY A 112 -26.87 -28.42 -8.35
C GLY A 112 -26.51 -26.94 -8.56
N GLY A 113 -25.68 -26.61 -9.56
CA GLY A 113 -25.22 -25.25 -9.83
C GLY A 113 -24.02 -24.78 -8.98
N ARG A 114 -23.60 -25.52 -7.95
CA ARG A 114 -22.54 -25.13 -7.01
C ARG A 114 -21.23 -24.73 -7.72
N LEU A 115 -20.79 -25.49 -8.72
CA LEU A 115 -19.56 -25.20 -9.45
C LEU A 115 -19.69 -23.95 -10.34
N LEU A 116 -20.84 -23.70 -10.92
CA LEU A 116 -21.11 -22.50 -11.72
C LEU A 116 -21.08 -21.24 -10.84
N GLU A 117 -21.72 -21.30 -9.66
CA GLU A 117 -21.69 -20.19 -8.72
C GLU A 117 -20.29 -19.97 -8.12
N SER A 118 -19.50 -21.02 -7.91
CA SER A 118 -18.11 -20.93 -7.51
C SER A 118 -17.27 -20.17 -8.54
N ILE A 119 -17.49 -20.40 -9.85
CA ILE A 119 -16.83 -19.65 -10.93
C ILE A 119 -17.26 -18.18 -10.92
N ARG A 120 -18.55 -17.89 -10.77
CA ARG A 120 -19.05 -16.51 -10.66
C ARG A 120 -18.44 -15.78 -9.45
N MET A 121 -18.37 -16.46 -8.31
CA MET A 121 -17.71 -15.92 -7.13
C MET A 121 -16.24 -15.57 -7.40
N ALA A 122 -15.49 -16.45 -8.07
CA ALA A 122 -14.10 -16.20 -8.43
C ALA A 122 -13.95 -15.02 -9.42
N GLN A 123 -14.90 -14.86 -10.37
CA GLN A 123 -14.96 -13.72 -11.27
C GLN A 123 -15.18 -12.40 -10.52
N HIS A 124 -16.11 -12.38 -9.58
CA HIS A 124 -16.34 -11.19 -8.75
C HIS A 124 -15.15 -10.89 -7.84
N GLN A 125 -14.44 -11.91 -7.38
CA GLN A 125 -13.22 -11.74 -6.59
C GLN A 125 -12.07 -11.16 -7.42
N HIS A 126 -11.96 -11.54 -8.70
CA HIS A 126 -11.04 -10.90 -9.65
C HIS A 126 -11.39 -9.43 -9.88
N ALA A 127 -12.67 -9.11 -10.14
CA ALA A 127 -13.13 -7.73 -10.27
C ALA A 127 -12.84 -6.89 -9.01
N LEU A 128 -13.07 -7.47 -7.81
CA LEU A 128 -12.75 -6.83 -6.54
C LEU A 128 -11.25 -6.51 -6.43
N ALA A 129 -10.37 -7.46 -6.75
CA ALA A 129 -8.93 -7.25 -6.73
C ALA A 129 -8.49 -6.15 -7.70
N SER A 130 -9.13 -6.04 -8.88
CA SER A 130 -8.89 -4.96 -9.84
C SER A 130 -9.24 -3.59 -9.26
N HIS A 131 -10.43 -3.44 -8.68
CA HIS A 131 -10.85 -2.17 -8.07
C HIS A 131 -10.03 -1.80 -6.82
N GLN A 132 -9.60 -2.78 -6.03
CA GLN A 132 -8.69 -2.55 -4.92
C GLN A 132 -7.34 -2.00 -5.38
N LYS A 133 -6.81 -2.50 -6.52
CA LYS A 133 -5.60 -1.94 -7.13
C LYS A 133 -5.81 -0.50 -7.58
N GLU A 134 -6.94 -0.18 -8.24
CA GLU A 134 -7.27 1.19 -8.66
C GLU A 134 -7.41 2.14 -7.48
N GLN A 135 -8.05 1.68 -6.40
CA GLN A 135 -8.15 2.44 -5.15
C GLN A 135 -6.76 2.73 -4.56
N LEU A 136 -5.90 1.73 -4.50
CA LEU A 136 -4.55 1.89 -3.97
C LEU A 136 -3.69 2.83 -4.84
N LEU A 137 -3.84 2.77 -6.17
CA LEU A 137 -3.19 3.70 -7.08
C LEU A 137 -3.60 5.15 -6.78
N SER A 138 -4.90 5.39 -6.60
CA SER A 138 -5.43 6.70 -6.24
C SER A 138 -4.92 7.17 -4.87
N GLU A 139 -4.84 6.27 -3.90
CA GLU A 139 -4.32 6.56 -2.56
C GLU A 139 -2.84 6.94 -2.60
N VAL A 140 -2.00 6.22 -3.34
CA VAL A 140 -0.57 6.54 -3.49
C VAL A 140 -0.38 7.91 -4.13
N CYS A 141 -1.16 8.24 -5.17
CA CYS A 141 -1.13 9.56 -5.78
C CYS A 141 -1.56 10.65 -4.79
N PHE A 142 -2.64 10.43 -4.05
CA PHE A 142 -3.15 11.38 -3.07
C PHE A 142 -2.15 11.66 -1.94
N GLN A 143 -1.55 10.62 -1.39
CA GLN A 143 -0.52 10.76 -0.36
C GLN A 143 0.73 11.50 -0.88
N THR A 144 1.12 11.25 -2.11
CA THR A 144 2.22 11.97 -2.77
C THR A 144 1.90 13.45 -2.91
N ASP A 145 0.67 13.78 -3.31
CA ASP A 145 0.22 15.16 -3.46
C ASP A 145 0.23 15.91 -2.11
N ILE A 146 -0.29 15.28 -1.06
CA ILE A 146 -0.27 15.86 0.30
C ILE A 146 1.17 16.17 0.72
N GLN A 147 2.09 15.23 0.56
CA GLN A 147 3.49 15.42 0.96
C GLN A 147 4.19 16.49 0.12
N TYR A 148 3.90 16.53 -1.17
CA TYR A 148 4.43 17.56 -2.07
C TYR A 148 3.98 18.96 -1.64
N TRP A 149 2.68 19.17 -1.47
CA TRP A 149 2.14 20.48 -1.10
C TRP A 149 2.54 20.89 0.31
N ASN A 150 2.63 19.96 1.25
CA ASN A 150 3.19 20.22 2.57
C ASN A 150 4.66 20.69 2.50
N THR A 151 5.44 20.12 1.59
CA THR A 151 6.83 20.52 1.39
C THR A 151 6.93 21.92 0.79
N VAL A 152 6.13 22.21 -0.24
CA VAL A 152 6.04 23.54 -0.86
C VAL A 152 5.63 24.58 0.19
N ALA A 153 4.57 24.32 0.95
CA ALA A 153 4.11 25.24 2.00
C ALA A 153 5.20 25.51 3.04
N ARG A 154 5.95 24.50 3.44
CA ARG A 154 7.08 24.67 4.37
C ARG A 154 8.23 25.49 3.78
N GLN A 155 8.51 25.35 2.48
CA GLN A 155 9.50 26.18 1.80
C GLN A 155 9.10 27.63 1.76
N GLU A 156 7.84 27.93 1.45
CA GLU A 156 7.29 29.29 1.49
C GLU A 156 7.35 29.89 2.90
N ILE A 157 6.98 29.14 3.92
CA ILE A 157 7.08 29.59 5.31
C ILE A 157 8.53 29.94 5.68
N VAL A 158 9.52 29.15 5.24
CA VAL A 158 10.94 29.45 5.47
C VAL A 158 11.33 30.76 4.83
N GLY A 159 10.86 31.04 3.59
CA GLY A 159 11.06 32.33 2.92
C GLY A 159 10.48 33.49 3.73
N ILE A 160 9.21 33.40 4.11
CA ILE A 160 8.51 34.43 4.90
C ILE A 160 9.23 34.69 6.24
N VAL A 161 9.65 33.64 6.95
CA VAL A 161 10.37 33.77 8.22
C VAL A 161 11.72 34.46 8.03
N ALA A 162 12.42 34.19 6.92
CA ALA A 162 13.68 34.86 6.59
C ALA A 162 13.47 36.38 6.34
N ASP A 163 12.45 36.73 5.59
CA ASP A 163 12.11 38.15 5.32
C ASP A 163 11.65 38.87 6.59
N TYR A 164 10.85 38.21 7.42
CA TYR A 164 10.45 38.74 8.71
C TYR A 164 11.65 38.99 9.63
N ARG A 165 12.60 38.04 9.70
CA ARG A 165 13.85 38.22 10.45
C ARG A 165 14.65 39.44 9.96
N ASN A 166 14.78 39.60 8.64
CA ASN A 166 15.48 40.74 8.05
C ASN A 166 14.79 42.06 8.43
N SER A 167 13.47 42.08 8.42
CA SER A 167 12.68 43.26 8.82
C SER A 167 12.87 43.61 10.29
N ILE A 168 12.87 42.61 11.18
CA ILE A 168 13.13 42.82 12.62
C ILE A 168 14.59 43.27 12.83
N ALA A 169 15.57 42.75 12.11
CA ALA A 169 16.95 43.19 12.23
C ALA A 169 17.12 44.66 11.82
N ALA A 170 16.47 45.09 10.73
CA ALA A 170 16.46 46.48 10.31
C ALA A 170 15.79 47.39 11.36
N LEU A 171 14.64 46.95 11.91
CA LEU A 171 13.96 47.67 12.98
C LEU A 171 14.84 47.80 14.24
N THR A 172 15.48 46.73 14.66
CA THR A 172 16.39 46.71 15.82
C THR A 172 17.55 47.69 15.63
N GLN A 173 18.09 47.78 14.43
CA GLN A 173 19.14 48.75 14.09
C GLN A 173 18.65 50.15 14.18
N THR A 174 17.47 50.47 13.65
CA THR A 174 16.83 51.80 13.76
C THR A 174 16.57 52.19 15.22
N ILE A 175 16.10 51.25 16.04
CA ILE A 175 15.87 51.49 17.48
C ILE A 175 17.21 51.79 18.19
N ARG A 176 18.29 51.03 17.86
CA ARG A 176 19.63 51.24 18.42
C ARG A 176 20.15 52.66 18.14
N GLU A 177 20.05 53.11 16.90
CA GLU A 177 20.41 54.46 16.51
C GLU A 177 19.62 55.54 17.25
N ARG A 178 18.32 55.31 17.49
CA ARG A 178 17.47 56.24 18.24
C ARG A 178 17.76 56.25 19.75
N VAL A 179 18.19 55.14 20.32
CA VAL A 179 18.63 55.03 21.73
C VAL A 179 19.95 55.79 21.91
N GLU A 180 20.88 55.74 20.96
CA GLU A 180 22.17 56.46 21.01
C GLU A 180 21.96 57.96 21.08
N ILE A 181 20.95 58.47 20.40
CA ILE A 181 20.60 59.93 20.46
C ILE A 181 19.52 60.24 21.54
N SER A 182 19.27 59.31 22.47
CA SER A 182 18.36 59.46 23.62
C SER A 182 16.88 59.76 23.24
N LEU A 183 16.44 59.37 22.05
CA LEU A 183 15.06 59.53 21.57
C LEU A 183 14.12 58.38 22.01
N VAL A 184 14.67 57.22 22.39
CA VAL A 184 13.92 56.02 22.72
C VAL A 184 14.53 55.36 23.96
N ASN A 185 13.69 54.64 24.77
CA ASN A 185 14.12 53.99 25.99
C ASN A 185 15.00 52.75 25.67
N PRO A 186 16.12 52.53 26.37
CA PRO A 186 16.93 51.34 26.23
C PRO A 186 16.15 50.00 26.40
N GLN A 187 15.04 50.00 27.12
CA GLN A 187 14.19 48.80 27.25
C GLN A 187 13.56 48.35 25.93
N ASP A 188 13.25 49.29 25.03
CA ASP A 188 12.66 49.00 23.71
C ASP A 188 13.70 48.31 22.81
N LEU A 189 14.98 48.66 22.95
CA LEU A 189 16.06 47.96 22.26
C LEU A 189 16.18 46.51 22.74
N LEU A 190 16.18 46.27 24.06
CA LEU A 190 16.23 44.91 24.63
C LEU A 190 15.07 44.08 24.14
N MET A 191 13.84 44.62 24.08
CA MET A 191 12.68 43.89 23.54
C MET A 191 12.84 43.55 22.07
N ALA A 192 13.39 44.43 21.26
CA ALA A 192 13.66 44.17 19.83
C ALA A 192 14.75 43.09 19.65
N GLU A 193 15.82 43.13 20.45
CA GLU A 193 16.87 42.11 20.44
C GLU A 193 16.37 40.73 20.88
N VAL A 194 15.53 40.65 21.90
CA VAL A 194 14.89 39.39 22.33
C VAL A 194 14.07 38.82 21.17
N LYS A 195 13.22 39.61 20.52
CA LYS A 195 12.44 39.16 19.36
C LYS A 195 13.30 38.68 18.20
N LEU A 196 14.44 39.31 17.95
CA LEU A 196 15.38 38.91 16.92
C LEU A 196 16.04 37.55 17.26
N ASN A 197 16.38 37.36 18.54
CA ASN A 197 17.05 36.14 19.02
C ASN A 197 16.08 34.95 19.09
N ASP A 198 14.85 35.12 19.55
CA ASP A 198 13.83 34.07 19.59
C ASP A 198 13.66 33.41 18.22
N ARG A 199 13.61 34.21 17.15
CA ARG A 199 13.49 33.72 15.77
C ARG A 199 14.76 33.05 15.26
N SER A 200 15.93 33.38 15.80
CA SER A 200 17.18 32.70 15.46
C SER A 200 17.30 31.34 16.13
N GLU A 201 16.73 31.16 17.33
CA GLU A 201 16.69 29.88 18.06
C GLU A 201 15.72 28.88 17.45
N GLU A 202 14.53 29.29 17.00
CA GLU A 202 13.63 28.41 16.25
C GLU A 202 14.30 27.75 15.03
N ARG A 203 15.17 28.49 14.34
CA ARG A 203 15.97 27.95 13.22
C ARG A 203 17.01 26.93 13.68
N ARG A 204 17.56 27.09 14.87
CA ARG A 204 18.56 26.19 15.47
C ARG A 204 17.92 24.88 15.88
N VAL A 205 16.77 24.93 16.56
CA VAL A 205 15.98 23.77 16.94
C VAL A 205 15.52 22.97 15.69
N GLY A 206 15.12 23.66 14.62
CA GLY A 206 14.77 23.00 13.36
C GLY A 206 15.95 22.27 12.69
N LYS A 207 17.18 22.77 12.82
CA LYS A 207 18.38 22.10 12.33
C LYS A 207 18.79 20.91 13.19
N GLU A 208 18.64 20.99 14.50
CA GLU A 208 18.96 19.89 15.43
C GLU A 208 17.97 18.73 15.30
N CYS A 209 16.69 19.02 15.07
CA CYS A 209 15.71 17.98 14.73
C CYS A 209 16.07 17.25 13.41
N ARG A 210 16.62 17.96 12.44
CA ARG A 210 17.05 17.35 11.15
C ARG A 210 18.27 16.45 11.29
N SER A 211 19.21 16.78 12.19
CA SER A 211 20.41 15.97 12.43
C SER A 211 20.12 14.70 13.25
N ARG A 212 19.04 14.71 14.05
CA ARG A 212 18.61 13.56 14.88
C ARG A 212 17.83 12.49 14.09
N TRP A 213 17.37 12.82 12.87
CA TRP A 213 16.77 11.88 11.92
C TRP A 213 17.78 11.42 10.88
N SER A 214 18.95 10.97 11.33
CA SER A 214 19.86 10.20 10.48
C SER A 214 19.29 8.77 10.33
N PRO A 215 19.24 8.21 9.09
CA PRO A 215 18.63 6.91 8.84
C PRO A 215 19.48 5.70 9.29
N TYR A 216 20.35 5.88 10.28
CA TYR A 216 21.17 4.82 10.87
C TYR A 216 20.90 4.74 12.39
N HIS A 217 19.76 4.18 12.73
CA HIS A 217 19.50 3.43 13.96
C HIS A 217 18.44 2.38 13.67
#